data_7b5275b5a9ce5719752fb07d72227bcf
#
_entry.id   7b5275b5a9ce5719752fb07d72227bcf
#
_cell.length_a   1.000
_cell.length_b   1.000
_cell.length_c   1.000
_cell.angle_alpha   90.00
_cell.angle_beta   90.00
_cell.angle_gamma   90.00
#
_symmetry.space_group_name_H-M   'P 1'
#
loop_
_entity.id
_entity.type
_entity.pdbx_description
1 polymer ?
#
loop_
_entity_poly.entity_id
_entity_poly.type
_entity_poly.pdbx_seq_one_letter_code
_entity_poly.pdbx_strand_id
1 'polypeptide(L)'
;MSKNYLNQRNKVEDFLFKSKFDYENQPINRLKKVEIIENKQELLKKLKLKIENLEDCELKNNANKIVFSDGNKDSSVMIIGEGPGQKEDELGKPFVGDAGILLNKMLAAINLDRKDIYITNVVNYRPPSNRKPETKEIKRYSEYLYEHVEIINPKMIILLGS
;
A
#
# COMPACT_ATOMS: atom_id res chain seq x y z
N MET A 1 8.26 8.93 -36.66
CA MET A 1 8.11 8.66 -35.22
C MET A 1 6.83 9.22 -34.59
N SER A 2 5.72 9.45 -35.31
CA SER A 2 4.51 10.12 -34.75
C SER A 2 3.25 9.27 -34.68
N LYS A 3 3.25 8.03 -35.16
CA LYS A 3 2.05 7.17 -35.16
C LYS A 3 1.78 6.41 -33.83
N ASN A 4 2.78 6.23 -32.98
CA ASN A 4 2.61 5.49 -31.73
C ASN A 4 2.00 6.32 -30.59
N TYR A 5 2.20 7.63 -30.57
CA TYR A 5 1.64 8.51 -29.54
C TYR A 5 0.14 8.77 -29.70
N LEU A 6 -0.34 8.83 -30.93
CA LEU A 6 -1.78 8.99 -31.22
C LEU A 6 -2.60 7.74 -30.83
N ASN A 7 -2.04 6.52 -31.00
CA ASN A 7 -2.73 5.29 -30.63
C ASN A 7 -2.83 5.07 -29.11
N GLN A 8 -1.88 5.58 -28.31
CA GLN A 8 -1.97 5.52 -26.86
C GLN A 8 -2.98 6.54 -26.30
N ARG A 9 -3.04 7.73 -26.88
CA ARG A 9 -4.00 8.78 -26.49
C ARG A 9 -5.44 8.34 -26.72
N ASN A 10 -5.73 7.76 -27.86
CA ASN A 10 -7.07 7.23 -28.19
C ASN A 10 -7.49 6.08 -27.27
N LYS A 11 -6.55 5.21 -26.83
CA LYS A 11 -6.86 4.14 -25.85
C LYS A 11 -7.19 4.67 -24.46
N VAL A 12 -6.54 5.75 -24.02
CA VAL A 12 -6.80 6.38 -22.72
C VAL A 12 -8.13 7.16 -22.75
N GLU A 13 -8.41 7.86 -23.86
CA GLU A 13 -9.69 8.56 -24.04
C GLU A 13 -10.85 7.57 -24.16
N ASP A 14 -10.72 6.45 -24.88
CA ASP A 14 -11.71 5.38 -24.94
C ASP A 14 -11.96 4.72 -23.56
N PHE A 15 -10.92 4.55 -22.76
CA PHE A 15 -11.05 4.03 -21.39
C PHE A 15 -11.78 5.03 -20.48
N LEU A 16 -11.44 6.32 -20.58
CA LEU A 16 -12.09 7.38 -19.80
C LEU A 16 -13.52 7.65 -20.25
N PHE A 17 -13.81 7.52 -21.54
CA PHE A 17 -15.18 7.67 -22.09
C PHE A 17 -16.07 6.48 -21.74
N LYS A 18 -15.58 5.23 -21.86
CA LYS A 18 -16.33 4.05 -21.43
C LYS A 18 -16.69 4.07 -19.94
N SER A 19 -15.76 4.52 -19.09
CA SER A 19 -16.04 4.64 -17.65
C SER A 19 -17.08 5.71 -17.30
N LYS A 20 -17.32 6.68 -18.20
CA LYS A 20 -18.26 7.78 -17.96
C LYS A 20 -19.70 7.47 -18.42
N PHE A 21 -19.88 6.52 -19.34
CA PHE A 21 -21.20 6.15 -19.90
C PHE A 21 -21.85 4.93 -19.22
N ASP A 22 -21.09 4.08 -18.54
CA ASP A 22 -21.64 2.90 -17.86
C ASP A 22 -22.34 3.21 -16.52
N TYR A 23 -22.35 4.48 -16.10
CA TYR A 23 -22.92 4.87 -14.80
C TYR A 23 -24.43 5.10 -14.80
N GLU A 24 -25.08 5.25 -15.94
CA GLU A 24 -26.48 5.69 -15.97
C GLU A 24 -27.54 4.58 -16.15
N ASN A 25 -27.19 3.33 -16.47
CA ASN A 25 -28.22 2.32 -16.76
C ASN A 25 -27.94 0.85 -16.37
N GLN A 26 -26.99 0.59 -15.48
CA GLN A 26 -26.81 -0.77 -14.96
C GLN A 26 -27.22 -0.86 -13.48
N PRO A 27 -28.03 -1.85 -13.09
CA PRO A 27 -28.31 -2.08 -11.67
C PRO A 27 -27.00 -2.34 -10.94
N ILE A 28 -26.79 -1.65 -9.80
CA ILE A 28 -25.63 -1.85 -8.93
C ILE A 28 -25.56 -3.32 -8.55
N ASN A 29 -24.67 -4.05 -9.19
CA ASN A 29 -24.47 -5.48 -8.88
C ASN A 29 -23.75 -5.59 -7.53
N ARG A 30 -24.53 -5.78 -6.47
CA ARG A 30 -24.02 -5.95 -5.09
C ARG A 30 -23.10 -7.17 -4.96
N LEU A 31 -23.23 -8.18 -5.83
CA LEU A 31 -22.37 -9.36 -5.86
C LEU A 31 -20.95 -9.01 -6.35
N LYS A 32 -20.79 -8.07 -7.31
CA LYS A 32 -19.45 -7.58 -7.70
C LYS A 32 -18.71 -6.89 -6.57
N LYS A 33 -19.41 -6.24 -5.65
CA LYS A 33 -18.80 -5.58 -4.48
C LYS A 33 -18.25 -6.61 -3.47
N VAL A 34 -18.92 -7.75 -3.32
CA VAL A 34 -18.46 -8.84 -2.46
C VAL A 34 -17.25 -9.55 -3.08
N GLU A 35 -17.28 -9.86 -4.39
CA GLU A 35 -16.15 -10.45 -5.10
C GLU A 35 -14.89 -9.56 -5.08
N ILE A 36 -15.06 -8.24 -5.21
CA ILE A 36 -13.95 -7.28 -5.13
C ILE A 36 -13.33 -7.28 -3.72
N ILE A 37 -14.14 -7.42 -2.65
CA ILE A 37 -13.64 -7.43 -1.26
C ILE A 37 -12.86 -8.71 -0.98
N GLU A 38 -13.38 -9.87 -1.39
CA GLU A 38 -12.65 -11.15 -1.27
C GLU A 38 -11.36 -11.12 -2.10
N ASN A 39 -11.42 -10.56 -3.31
CA ASN A 39 -10.25 -10.43 -4.17
C ASN A 39 -9.15 -9.56 -3.55
N LYS A 40 -9.46 -8.42 -2.90
CA LYS A 40 -8.46 -7.57 -2.23
C LYS A 40 -7.72 -8.33 -1.12
N GLN A 41 -8.43 -9.06 -0.29
CA GLN A 41 -7.80 -9.81 0.80
C GLN A 41 -6.89 -10.93 0.29
N GLU A 42 -7.32 -11.67 -0.72
CA GLU A 42 -6.50 -12.70 -1.36
C GLU A 42 -5.30 -12.10 -2.10
N LEU A 43 -5.47 -10.96 -2.76
CA LEU A 43 -4.38 -10.25 -3.43
C LEU A 43 -3.33 -9.77 -2.42
N LEU A 44 -3.75 -9.16 -1.31
CA LEU A 44 -2.86 -8.74 -0.23
C LEU A 44 -2.12 -9.92 0.40
N LYS A 45 -2.80 -11.05 0.58
CA LYS A 45 -2.18 -12.28 1.08
C LYS A 45 -1.11 -12.80 0.11
N LYS A 46 -1.41 -12.82 -1.19
CA LYS A 46 -0.44 -13.20 -2.22
C LYS A 46 0.75 -12.25 -2.26
N LEU A 47 0.51 -10.93 -2.19
CA LEU A 47 1.57 -9.94 -2.15
C LEU A 47 2.46 -10.11 -0.91
N LYS A 48 1.86 -10.34 0.25
CA LYS A 48 2.61 -10.62 1.49
C LYS A 48 3.51 -11.85 1.32
N LEU A 49 2.99 -12.94 0.77
CA LEU A 49 3.77 -14.15 0.50
C LEU A 49 4.91 -13.92 -0.50
N LYS A 50 4.72 -13.08 -1.54
CA LYS A 50 5.79 -12.70 -2.46
C LYS A 50 6.94 -12.02 -1.71
N ILE A 51 6.63 -11.09 -0.80
CA ILE A 51 7.64 -10.39 0.02
C ILE A 51 8.30 -11.34 1.03
N GLU A 52 7.52 -12.23 1.66
CA GLU A 52 8.05 -13.24 2.58
C GLU A 52 8.98 -14.25 1.89
N ASN A 53 8.77 -14.53 0.61
CA ASN A 53 9.59 -15.44 -0.19
C ASN A 53 10.75 -14.76 -0.92
N LEU A 54 11.03 -13.46 -0.64
CA LEU A 54 12.20 -12.78 -1.20
C LEU A 54 13.47 -13.51 -0.81
N GLU A 55 14.24 -13.91 -1.84
CA GLU A 55 15.57 -14.48 -1.69
C GLU A 55 16.64 -13.36 -1.70
N ASP A 56 17.81 -13.62 -1.15
CA ASP A 56 18.95 -12.68 -1.07
C ASP A 56 18.55 -11.28 -0.57
N CYS A 57 17.68 -11.22 0.43
CA CYS A 57 17.19 -9.98 1.01
C CYS A 57 17.86 -9.73 2.37
N GLU A 58 18.86 -8.84 2.37
CA GLU A 58 19.59 -8.46 3.58
C GLU A 58 18.68 -7.94 4.69
N LEU A 59 17.69 -7.10 4.35
CA LEU A 59 16.71 -6.59 5.33
C LEU A 59 15.93 -7.73 6.00
N LYS A 60 15.48 -8.71 5.22
CA LYS A 60 14.76 -9.87 5.74
C LYS A 60 15.61 -10.71 6.68
N ASN A 61 16.89 -10.92 6.33
CA ASN A 61 17.80 -11.75 7.12
C ASN A 61 18.14 -11.13 8.48
N ASN A 62 18.04 -9.81 8.61
CA ASN A 62 18.33 -9.05 9.82
C ASN A 62 17.09 -8.65 10.64
N ALA A 63 15.88 -8.91 10.15
CA ALA A 63 14.63 -8.57 10.81
C ALA A 63 14.01 -9.78 11.51
N ASN A 64 13.18 -9.51 12.53
CA ASN A 64 12.44 -10.57 13.24
C ASN A 64 11.16 -10.97 12.49
N LYS A 65 10.43 -9.97 11.98
CA LYS A 65 9.14 -10.17 11.33
C LYS A 65 8.95 -9.26 10.13
N ILE A 66 8.11 -9.70 9.20
CA ILE A 66 7.57 -8.81 8.18
C ILE A 66 6.60 -7.81 8.84
N VAL A 67 6.77 -6.54 8.51
CA VAL A 67 5.87 -5.45 8.88
C VAL A 67 5.09 -5.07 7.63
N PHE A 68 4.00 -5.79 7.35
CA PHE A 68 3.30 -5.69 6.08
C PHE A 68 2.37 -4.49 6.03
N SER A 69 1.31 -4.50 6.84
CA SER A 69 0.32 -3.41 6.88
C SER A 69 -0.55 -3.49 8.12
N ASP A 70 -1.32 -2.42 8.38
CA ASP A 70 -2.36 -2.35 9.41
C ASP A 70 -3.51 -1.44 8.94
N GLY A 71 -4.68 -1.56 9.59
CA GLY A 71 -5.85 -0.75 9.30
C GLY A 71 -6.82 -1.37 8.31
N ASN A 72 -7.56 -0.53 7.59
CA ASN A 72 -8.69 -0.94 6.74
C ASN A 72 -8.28 -1.06 5.27
N LYS A 73 -8.30 -2.27 4.71
CA LYS A 73 -8.01 -2.54 3.29
C LYS A 73 -8.96 -1.84 2.30
N ASP A 74 -10.11 -1.38 2.76
CA ASP A 74 -11.12 -0.68 1.95
C ASP A 74 -11.10 0.84 2.19
N SER A 75 -10.06 1.34 2.87
CA SER A 75 -9.89 2.76 3.14
C SER A 75 -9.63 3.56 1.87
N SER A 76 -10.18 4.78 1.83
CA SER A 76 -9.84 5.78 0.80
C SER A 76 -8.54 6.54 1.10
N VAL A 77 -7.96 6.37 2.29
CA VAL A 77 -6.71 7.02 2.71
C VAL A 77 -5.67 5.97 3.02
N MET A 78 -4.50 6.10 2.40
CA MET A 78 -3.35 5.22 2.63
C MET A 78 -2.18 6.05 3.15
N ILE A 79 -1.58 5.60 4.24
CA ILE A 79 -0.36 6.19 4.81
C ILE A 79 0.82 5.26 4.52
N ILE A 80 1.89 5.82 3.99
CA ILE A 80 3.10 5.09 3.65
C ILE A 80 4.28 5.72 4.39
N GLY A 81 4.90 4.95 5.29
CA GLY A 81 6.14 5.31 5.96
C GLY A 81 7.38 4.83 5.21
N GLU A 82 8.55 5.18 5.69
CA GLU A 82 9.83 4.82 5.08
C GLU A 82 10.19 3.34 5.34
N GLY A 83 10.15 2.92 6.59
CA GLY A 83 10.47 1.56 7.01
C GLY A 83 10.18 1.29 8.48
N PRO A 84 10.18 0.01 8.91
CA PRO A 84 9.90 -0.37 10.30
C PRO A 84 11.06 0.01 11.23
N GLY A 85 10.70 0.44 12.43
CA GLY A 85 11.59 0.54 13.58
C GLY A 85 11.60 -0.76 14.41
N GLN A 86 12.24 -0.71 15.58
CA GLN A 86 12.39 -1.88 16.45
C GLN A 86 11.05 -2.41 16.97
N LYS A 87 10.17 -1.54 17.46
CA LYS A 87 8.86 -1.95 18.00
C LYS A 87 7.96 -2.55 16.91
N GLU A 88 8.04 -2.00 15.69
CA GLU A 88 7.33 -2.51 14.54
C GLU A 88 7.81 -3.91 14.15
N ASP A 89 9.13 -4.13 14.15
CA ASP A 89 9.76 -5.42 13.86
C ASP A 89 9.40 -6.50 14.88
N GLU A 90 9.35 -6.13 16.18
CA GLU A 90 8.93 -7.02 17.26
C GLU A 90 7.45 -7.44 17.16
N LEU A 91 6.58 -6.49 16.83
CA LEU A 91 5.13 -6.70 16.80
C LEU A 91 4.60 -7.13 15.42
N GLY A 92 5.35 -6.89 14.33
CA GLY A 92 4.92 -7.16 12.96
C GLY A 92 3.86 -6.19 12.44
N LYS A 93 3.76 -4.99 13.03
CA LYS A 93 2.79 -3.95 12.64
C LYS A 93 3.46 -2.61 12.40
N PRO A 94 3.07 -1.86 11.34
CA PRO A 94 3.64 -0.54 11.07
C PRO A 94 3.16 0.49 12.10
N PHE A 95 3.98 1.50 12.38
CA PHE A 95 3.63 2.64 13.23
C PHE A 95 3.06 2.25 14.61
N VAL A 96 3.78 1.44 15.37
CA VAL A 96 3.44 1.06 16.76
C VAL A 96 4.42 1.64 17.80
N GLY A 97 5.55 2.18 17.35
CA GLY A 97 6.51 2.91 18.16
C GLY A 97 6.09 4.36 18.43
N ASP A 98 7.04 5.20 18.83
CA ASP A 98 6.77 6.58 19.25
C ASP A 98 6.18 7.43 18.11
N ALA A 99 6.68 7.25 16.88
CA ALA A 99 6.10 7.86 15.68
C ALA A 99 4.65 7.40 15.44
N GLY A 100 4.34 6.14 15.71
CA GLY A 100 2.99 5.60 15.60
C GLY A 100 2.03 6.16 16.66
N ILE A 101 2.53 6.36 17.90
CA ILE A 101 1.76 7.03 18.95
C ILE A 101 1.43 8.47 18.54
N LEU A 102 2.40 9.19 17.96
CA LEU A 102 2.16 10.54 17.43
C LEU A 102 1.15 10.52 16.30
N LEU A 103 1.30 9.61 15.33
CA LEU A 103 0.35 9.43 14.23
C LEU A 103 -1.08 9.22 14.75
N ASN A 104 -1.27 8.35 15.73
CA ASN A 104 -2.59 8.10 16.32
C ASN A 104 -3.19 9.37 16.94
N LYS A 105 -2.38 10.21 17.61
CA LYS A 105 -2.84 11.49 18.16
C LYS A 105 -3.23 12.48 17.05
N MET A 106 -2.46 12.53 15.95
CA MET A 106 -2.77 13.38 14.80
C MET A 106 -4.07 12.95 14.12
N LEU A 107 -4.28 11.65 13.95
CA LEU A 107 -5.52 11.11 13.39
C LEU A 107 -6.72 11.45 14.29
N ALA A 108 -6.59 11.24 15.59
CA ALA A 108 -7.66 11.57 16.55
C ALA A 108 -8.02 13.07 16.54
N ALA A 109 -7.05 13.96 16.33
CA ALA A 109 -7.29 15.41 16.22
C ALA A 109 -8.17 15.81 15.03
N ILE A 110 -8.25 14.95 14.00
CA ILE A 110 -9.12 15.15 12.82
C ILE A 110 -10.29 14.16 12.80
N ASN A 111 -10.64 13.57 13.94
CA ASN A 111 -11.71 12.59 14.10
C ASN A 111 -11.58 11.34 13.21
N LEU A 112 -10.36 10.89 12.95
CA LEU A 112 -10.06 9.63 12.28
C LEU A 112 -9.46 8.64 13.28
N ASP A 113 -9.86 7.39 13.15
CA ASP A 113 -9.25 6.27 13.86
C ASP A 113 -8.25 5.54 12.94
N ARG A 114 -7.27 4.89 13.54
CA ARG A 114 -6.33 4.00 12.84
C ARG A 114 -7.04 2.92 12.00
N LYS A 115 -8.18 2.44 12.49
CA LYS A 115 -9.03 1.45 11.77
C LYS A 115 -9.73 2.02 10.52
N ASP A 116 -9.75 3.34 10.33
CA ASP A 116 -10.40 3.99 9.19
C ASP A 116 -9.45 4.22 8.02
N ILE A 117 -8.15 4.06 8.24
CA ILE A 117 -7.08 4.27 7.26
C ILE A 117 -6.33 2.96 6.99
N TYR A 118 -5.55 2.94 5.92
CA TYR A 118 -4.62 1.85 5.61
C TYR A 118 -3.18 2.32 5.76
N ILE A 119 -2.34 1.54 6.45
CA ILE A 119 -0.97 1.93 6.79
C ILE A 119 0.01 0.87 6.33
N THR A 120 1.07 1.28 5.66
CA THR A 120 2.21 0.43 5.28
C THR A 120 3.52 1.22 5.27
N ASN A 121 4.61 0.60 4.84
CA ASN A 121 5.91 1.22 4.64
C ASN A 121 6.44 0.93 3.22
N VAL A 122 7.42 1.74 2.78
CA VAL A 122 8.15 1.48 1.52
C VAL A 122 8.88 0.16 1.58
N VAL A 123 9.60 -0.12 2.69
CA VAL A 123 10.23 -1.42 2.95
C VAL A 123 9.51 -2.15 4.08
N ASN A 124 9.35 -3.46 3.96
CA ASN A 124 8.56 -4.25 4.90
C ASN A 124 9.39 -4.97 5.98
N TYR A 125 10.71 -4.86 5.94
CA TYR A 125 11.60 -5.39 6.95
C TYR A 125 12.48 -4.28 7.51
N ARG A 126 12.80 -4.39 8.80
CA ARG A 126 13.57 -3.39 9.53
C ARG A 126 15.00 -3.33 9.02
N PRO A 127 15.52 -2.14 8.63
CA PRO A 127 16.93 -1.97 8.36
C PRO A 127 17.78 -2.13 9.63
N PRO A 128 18.99 -2.70 9.53
CA PRO A 128 19.90 -2.85 10.66
C PRO A 128 20.12 -1.53 11.40
N SER A 129 20.10 -1.58 12.73
CA SER A 129 20.31 -0.42 13.61
C SER A 129 19.36 0.76 13.35
N ASN A 130 18.17 0.52 12.79
CA ASN A 130 17.20 1.55 12.39
C ASN A 130 17.76 2.59 11.40
N ARG A 131 18.75 2.22 10.57
CA ARG A 131 19.22 3.13 9.52
C ARG A 131 18.14 3.39 8.50
N LYS A 132 18.29 4.44 7.71
CA LYS A 132 17.41 4.63 6.55
C LYS A 132 17.62 3.50 5.53
N PRO A 133 16.55 3.08 4.83
CA PRO A 133 16.69 2.16 3.71
C PRO A 133 17.58 2.75 2.62
N GLU A 134 18.43 1.92 2.05
CA GLU A 134 19.30 2.32 0.94
C GLU A 134 18.49 2.41 -0.37
N THR A 135 19.01 3.19 -1.33
CA THR A 135 18.37 3.34 -2.65
C THR A 135 18.13 1.99 -3.35
N LYS A 136 19.07 1.04 -3.21
CA LYS A 136 18.94 -0.31 -3.77
C LYS A 136 17.77 -1.09 -3.13
N GLU A 137 17.58 -0.92 -1.81
CA GLU A 137 16.50 -1.54 -1.05
C GLU A 137 15.15 -0.93 -1.43
N ILE A 138 15.06 0.40 -1.46
CA ILE A 138 13.85 1.12 -1.91
C ILE A 138 13.47 0.67 -3.33
N LYS A 139 14.44 0.63 -4.26
CA LYS A 139 14.21 0.20 -5.64
C LYS A 139 13.69 -1.24 -5.70
N ARG A 140 14.22 -2.14 -4.87
CA ARG A 140 13.77 -3.53 -4.80
C ARG A 140 12.34 -3.67 -4.30
N TYR A 141 11.94 -2.83 -3.32
CA TYR A 141 10.60 -2.87 -2.75
C TYR A 141 9.57 -2.06 -3.53
N SER A 142 9.99 -1.19 -4.45
CA SER A 142 9.08 -0.29 -5.17
C SER A 142 8.01 -1.04 -5.97
N GLU A 143 8.34 -2.15 -6.61
CA GLU A 143 7.36 -2.96 -7.35
C GLU A 143 6.27 -3.53 -6.43
N TYR A 144 6.61 -3.99 -5.23
CA TYR A 144 5.65 -4.50 -4.24
C TYR A 144 4.81 -3.36 -3.65
N LEU A 145 5.41 -2.18 -3.47
CA LEU A 145 4.67 -1.01 -3.03
C LEU A 145 3.66 -0.54 -4.09
N TYR A 146 4.02 -0.53 -5.37
CA TYR A 146 3.08 -0.23 -6.45
C TYR A 146 1.94 -1.24 -6.50
N GLU A 147 2.22 -2.54 -6.46
CA GLU A 147 1.19 -3.59 -6.39
C GLU A 147 0.28 -3.39 -5.16
N HIS A 148 0.85 -3.01 -4.02
CA HIS A 148 0.11 -2.71 -2.79
C HIS A 148 -0.85 -1.53 -2.96
N VAL A 149 -0.39 -0.43 -3.58
CA VAL A 149 -1.20 0.75 -3.88
C VAL A 149 -2.32 0.40 -4.87
N GLU A 150 -2.04 -0.37 -5.91
CA GLU A 150 -3.04 -0.83 -6.87
C GLU A 150 -4.14 -1.68 -6.22
N ILE A 151 -3.76 -2.61 -5.33
CA ILE A 151 -4.72 -3.46 -4.61
C ILE A 151 -5.63 -2.62 -3.71
N ILE A 152 -5.07 -1.68 -2.95
CA ILE A 152 -5.83 -0.82 -2.02
C ILE A 152 -6.66 0.20 -2.81
N ASN A 153 -6.11 0.73 -3.89
CA ASN A 153 -6.72 1.76 -4.75
C ASN A 153 -7.27 2.95 -3.94
N PRO A 154 -6.41 3.62 -3.13
CA PRO A 154 -6.84 4.72 -2.28
C PRO A 154 -7.09 5.98 -3.10
N LYS A 155 -7.95 6.87 -2.59
CA LYS A 155 -8.18 8.20 -3.18
C LYS A 155 -7.08 9.20 -2.78
N MET A 156 -6.42 8.96 -1.64
CA MET A 156 -5.38 9.82 -1.08
C MET A 156 -4.23 8.98 -0.52
N ILE A 157 -3.01 9.38 -0.83
CA ILE A 157 -1.80 8.80 -0.25
C ILE A 157 -1.08 9.89 0.53
N ILE A 158 -0.72 9.59 1.78
CA ILE A 158 0.08 10.45 2.65
C ILE A 158 1.42 9.76 2.87
N LEU A 159 2.50 10.43 2.48
CA LEU A 159 3.86 9.93 2.68
C LEU A 159 4.43 10.52 3.97
N LEU A 160 4.93 9.66 4.86
CA LEU A 160 5.58 10.03 6.10
C LEU A 160 7.04 9.57 6.07
N GLY A 161 7.95 10.51 6.10
CA GLY A 161 9.39 10.26 6.04
C GLY A 161 10.17 11.55 6.24
N SER A 162 11.48 11.45 6.20
CA SER A 162 12.42 12.57 6.42
C SER A 162 13.22 12.87 5.15
#